data_94d930253800acac2c982f5a05678cd4
#
_entry.id   94d930253800acac2c982f5a05678cd4
#
_cell.length_a   1.000
_cell.length_b   1.000
_cell.length_c   1.000
_cell.angle_alpha   90.00
_cell.angle_beta   90.00
_cell.angle_gamma   90.00
#
_symmetry.space_group_name_H-M   'P 1'
#
loop_
_entity.id
_entity.type
_entity.pdbx_description
1 polymer ?
#
loop_
_entity_poly.entity_id
_entity_poly.type
_entity_poly.pdbx_seq_one_letter_code
_entity_poly.pdbx_strand_id
1 'polypeptide(L)'
;MTNYKPLPNSVTIKPSSIEGLGLFATKTIPKNIDLGMIHFCAITPTAIWYKEILIRTPLGGFINHSKKPNCKKIRLDNEWHLKTLKQIKKGEELTLKYTLYDPRGNND
;
A
#
# COMPACT_ATOMS: atom_id res chain seq x y z
N MET A 1 -16.55 13.85 -11.48
CA MET A 1 -15.23 13.41 -11.95
C MET A 1 -14.39 12.93 -10.79
N THR A 2 -13.76 11.83 -10.95
CA THR A 2 -12.89 11.30 -9.88
C THR A 2 -11.53 11.97 -9.90
N ASN A 3 -10.98 12.21 -8.71
CA ASN A 3 -9.61 12.74 -8.56
C ASN A 3 -8.63 11.63 -8.20
N TYR A 4 -9.02 10.39 -8.41
CA TYR A 4 -8.15 9.27 -8.13
C TYR A 4 -6.88 9.34 -8.97
N LYS A 5 -5.75 9.18 -8.30
CA LYS A 5 -4.45 9.06 -8.94
C LYS A 5 -3.86 7.71 -8.56
N PRO A 6 -3.40 6.92 -9.52
CA PRO A 6 -2.76 5.64 -9.22
C PRO A 6 -1.57 5.77 -8.27
N LEU A 7 -0.83 6.87 -8.38
CA LEU A 7 0.27 7.20 -7.47
C LEU A 7 0.18 8.66 -7.08
N PRO A 8 0.47 9.00 -5.81
CA PRO A 8 0.58 10.41 -5.43
C PRO A 8 1.83 11.01 -6.06
N ASN A 9 1.87 12.35 -6.15
CA ASN A 9 3.00 13.05 -6.75
C ASN A 9 4.32 12.82 -6.00
N SER A 10 4.23 12.43 -4.73
CA SER A 10 5.40 12.20 -3.89
C SER A 10 6.04 10.82 -4.10
N VAL A 11 5.46 9.98 -4.95
CA VAL A 11 5.90 8.58 -5.13
C VAL A 11 6.07 8.28 -6.61
N THR A 12 7.10 7.53 -6.94
CA THR A 12 7.33 7.05 -8.30
C THR A 12 7.78 5.59 -8.27
N ILE A 13 7.76 4.93 -9.42
CA ILE A 13 8.18 3.54 -9.56
C ILE A 13 9.55 3.51 -10.18
N LYS A 14 10.48 2.76 -9.58
CA LYS A 14 11.85 2.61 -10.04
C LYS A 14 12.34 1.21 -9.75
N PRO A 15 13.43 0.76 -10.40
CA PRO A 15 14.04 -0.52 -10.03
C PRO A 15 14.45 -0.52 -8.57
N SER A 16 14.16 -1.62 -7.89
CA SER A 16 14.39 -1.77 -6.45
C SER A 16 15.57 -2.69 -6.18
N SER A 17 16.32 -2.40 -5.13
CA SER A 17 17.37 -3.31 -4.66
C SER A 17 16.77 -4.47 -3.86
N ILE A 18 15.50 -4.39 -3.48
CA ILE A 18 14.83 -5.48 -2.76
C ILE A 18 14.34 -6.53 -3.75
N GLU A 19 13.49 -6.11 -4.69
CA GLU A 19 12.95 -7.00 -5.69
C GLU A 19 12.32 -6.18 -6.80
N GLY A 20 12.62 -6.53 -8.04
CA GLY A 20 11.99 -5.97 -9.23
C GLY A 20 11.86 -4.46 -9.21
N LEU A 21 10.63 -3.98 -9.30
CA LEU A 21 10.31 -2.55 -9.20
C LEU A 21 9.80 -2.25 -7.80
N GLY A 22 9.97 -1.01 -7.37
CA GLY A 22 9.49 -0.56 -6.08
C GLY A 22 8.99 0.87 -6.13
N LEU A 23 8.47 1.33 -5.01
CA LEU A 23 7.97 2.69 -4.84
C LEU A 23 9.06 3.54 -4.18
N PHE A 24 9.33 4.70 -4.74
CA PHE A 24 10.37 5.59 -4.24
C PHE A 24 9.82 6.99 -4.03
N ALA A 25 10.28 7.65 -2.98
CA ALA A 25 9.88 9.03 -2.70
C ALA A 25 10.52 9.98 -3.70
N THR A 26 9.71 10.86 -4.30
CA THR A 26 10.21 11.89 -5.20
C THR A 26 10.59 13.16 -4.45
N LYS A 27 10.18 13.25 -3.20
CA LYS A 27 10.49 14.36 -2.30
C LYS A 27 10.35 13.83 -0.88
N THR A 28 10.79 14.60 0.10
CA THR A 28 10.62 14.21 1.50
C THR A 28 9.15 14.11 1.85
N ILE A 29 8.76 12.98 2.45
CA ILE A 29 7.39 12.73 2.88
C ILE A 29 7.38 12.72 4.40
N PRO A 30 6.56 13.55 5.04
CA PRO A 30 6.49 13.55 6.50
C PRO A 30 5.91 12.26 7.07
N LYS A 31 6.09 12.07 8.36
CA LYS A 31 5.46 10.99 9.11
C LYS A 31 3.93 11.17 9.11
N ASN A 32 3.21 10.06 9.17
CA ASN A 32 1.74 10.03 9.29
C ASN A 32 0.99 10.59 8.09
N ILE A 33 1.55 10.47 6.91
CA ILE A 33 0.89 10.89 5.67
C ILE A 33 0.16 9.70 5.06
N ASP A 34 -1.11 9.88 4.76
CA ASP A 34 -1.89 8.92 3.98
C ASP A 34 -1.54 9.10 2.52
N LEU A 35 -0.90 8.11 1.92
CA LEU A 35 -0.44 8.18 0.53
C LEU A 35 -1.49 7.73 -0.46
N GLY A 36 -2.59 7.15 0.03
CA GLY A 36 -3.66 6.73 -0.84
C GLY A 36 -3.99 5.26 -0.69
N MET A 37 -4.92 4.82 -1.49
CA MET A 37 -5.48 3.48 -1.43
C MET A 37 -4.55 2.46 -2.07
N ILE A 38 -4.27 1.38 -1.34
CA ILE A 38 -3.46 0.26 -1.86
C ILE A 38 -4.34 -0.90 -2.30
N HIS A 39 -5.46 -1.12 -1.61
CA HIS A 39 -6.44 -2.15 -1.97
C HIS A 39 -7.82 -1.63 -1.67
N PHE A 40 -8.80 -2.19 -2.34
CA PHE A 40 -10.19 -2.02 -1.92
C PHE A 40 -10.90 -3.36 -2.03
N CYS A 41 -11.92 -3.53 -1.19
CA CYS A 41 -12.73 -4.73 -1.19
C CYS A 41 -13.95 -4.49 -2.06
N ALA A 42 -14.23 -5.43 -2.96
CA ALA A 42 -15.42 -5.41 -3.77
C ALA A 42 -16.23 -6.67 -3.47
N ILE A 43 -17.54 -6.55 -3.52
CA ILE A 43 -18.42 -7.69 -3.32
C ILE A 43 -18.99 -8.07 -4.68
N THR A 44 -18.73 -9.31 -5.09
CA THR A 44 -19.25 -9.82 -6.34
C THR A 44 -20.34 -10.84 -6.05
N PRO A 45 -21.52 -10.69 -6.66
CA PRO A 45 -22.56 -11.70 -6.49
C PRO A 45 -22.19 -12.99 -7.22
N THR A 46 -22.53 -14.11 -6.60
CA THR A 46 -22.40 -15.43 -7.21
C THR A 46 -23.78 -16.07 -7.26
N ALA A 47 -23.86 -17.30 -7.73
CA ALA A 47 -25.14 -17.98 -7.84
C ALA A 47 -25.85 -18.16 -6.50
N ILE A 48 -25.10 -18.25 -5.41
CA ILE A 48 -25.64 -18.61 -4.09
C ILE A 48 -25.32 -17.58 -3.03
N TRP A 49 -24.12 -16.94 -3.12
CA TRP A 49 -23.66 -16.01 -2.08
C TRP A 49 -22.87 -14.89 -2.72
N TYR A 50 -22.50 -13.91 -1.90
CA TYR A 50 -21.60 -12.85 -2.30
C TYR A 50 -20.19 -13.23 -1.91
N LYS A 51 -19.25 -12.89 -2.79
CA LYS A 51 -17.84 -13.11 -2.53
C LYS A 51 -17.13 -11.76 -2.43
N GLU A 52 -16.38 -11.59 -1.34
CA GLU A 52 -15.54 -10.42 -1.20
C GLU A 52 -14.21 -10.68 -1.89
N ILE A 53 -13.79 -9.75 -2.72
CA ILE A 53 -12.49 -9.81 -3.38
C ILE A 53 -11.70 -8.55 -3.07
N LEU A 54 -10.39 -8.69 -3.05
CA LEU A 54 -9.47 -7.61 -2.77
C LEU A 54 -8.85 -7.17 -4.08
N ILE A 55 -9.05 -5.91 -4.45
CA ILE A 55 -8.53 -5.36 -5.69
C ILE A 55 -7.36 -4.44 -5.36
N ARG A 56 -6.20 -4.71 -5.98
CA ARG A 56 -4.97 -4.00 -5.71
C ARG A 56 -4.79 -2.84 -6.66
N THR A 57 -4.37 -1.69 -6.11
CA THR A 57 -4.01 -0.52 -6.90
C THR A 57 -2.53 -0.57 -7.27
N PRO A 58 -2.04 0.30 -8.17
CA PRO A 58 -0.60 0.38 -8.44
C PRO A 58 0.23 0.66 -7.18
N LEU A 59 -0.26 1.50 -6.29
CA LEU A 59 0.43 1.79 -5.04
C LEU A 59 0.60 0.52 -4.20
N GLY A 60 -0.41 -0.34 -4.16
CA GLY A 60 -0.31 -1.62 -3.46
C GLY A 60 0.43 -2.69 -4.24
N GLY A 61 0.48 -2.56 -5.57
CA GLY A 61 1.10 -3.58 -6.42
C GLY A 61 2.61 -3.51 -6.49
N PHE A 62 3.19 -2.35 -6.23
CA PHE A 62 4.64 -2.16 -6.37
C PHE A 62 5.36 -1.92 -5.04
N ILE A 63 4.65 -1.97 -3.91
CA ILE A 63 5.32 -1.78 -2.63
C ILE A 63 6.01 -3.08 -2.20
N ASN A 64 7.28 -2.97 -1.83
CA ASN A 64 8.07 -4.12 -1.44
C ASN A 64 8.05 -4.34 0.06
N HIS A 65 8.37 -5.57 0.45
CA HIS A 65 8.38 -5.98 1.85
C HIS A 65 9.69 -5.59 2.51
N SER A 66 9.62 -5.18 3.77
CA SER A 66 10.77 -5.03 4.65
C SER A 66 10.37 -5.37 6.07
N LYS A 67 11.30 -5.98 6.82
CA LYS A 67 11.09 -6.24 8.24
C LYS A 67 11.19 -4.95 9.06
N LYS A 68 11.80 -3.91 8.49
CA LYS A 68 11.89 -2.57 9.08
C LYS A 68 11.21 -1.57 8.16
N PRO A 69 9.88 -1.63 8.04
CA PRO A 69 9.18 -0.82 7.06
C PRO A 69 9.13 0.64 7.47
N ASN A 70 8.96 1.51 6.48
CA ASN A 70 8.70 2.93 6.73
C ASN A 70 7.24 3.31 6.49
N CYS A 71 6.41 2.35 6.13
CA CYS A 71 4.98 2.55 5.94
C CYS A 71 4.19 1.45 6.63
N LYS A 72 2.92 1.74 6.86
CA LYS A 72 1.95 0.76 7.36
C LYS A 72 0.68 0.87 6.54
N LYS A 73 -0.14 -0.16 6.59
CA LYS A 73 -1.47 -0.10 5.98
C LYS A 73 -2.50 0.16 7.06
N ILE A 74 -3.49 0.97 6.72
CA ILE A 74 -4.62 1.27 7.61
C ILE A 74 -5.89 0.96 6.85
N ARG A 75 -6.90 0.50 7.57
CA ARG A 75 -8.20 0.20 6.96
C ARG A 75 -9.16 1.34 7.21
N LEU A 76 -9.80 1.79 6.11
CA LEU A 76 -10.84 2.82 6.14
C LEU A 76 -12.04 2.24 5.40
N ASP A 77 -13.04 1.78 6.12
CA ASP A 77 -14.21 1.11 5.56
C ASP A 77 -13.79 -0.13 4.74
N ASN A 78 -14.04 -0.13 3.45
CA ASN A 78 -13.67 -1.26 2.59
C ASN A 78 -12.42 -0.97 1.78
N GLU A 79 -11.62 -0.02 2.22
CA GLU A 79 -10.35 0.35 1.58
C GLU A 79 -9.20 0.15 2.53
N TRP A 80 -8.04 -0.18 1.96
CA TRP A 80 -6.78 -0.18 2.69
C TRP A 80 -5.91 0.91 2.13
N HIS A 81 -5.35 1.72 3.01
CA HIS A 81 -4.51 2.86 2.64
C HIS A 81 -3.09 2.65 3.13
N LEU A 82 -2.14 3.29 2.45
CA LEU A 82 -0.75 3.30 2.84
C LEU A 82 -0.46 4.58 3.59
N LYS A 83 0.12 4.45 4.77
CA LYS A 83 0.44 5.60 5.62
C LYS A 83 1.89 5.53 6.05
N THR A 84 2.58 6.67 6.04
CA THR A 84 3.98 6.69 6.46
C THR A 84 4.09 6.52 7.98
N LEU A 85 5.04 5.68 8.41
CA LEU A 85 5.35 5.46 9.82
C LEU A 85 6.34 6.47 10.35
N LYS A 86 7.15 7.01 9.46
CA LYS A 86 8.20 7.96 9.78
C LYS A 86 8.48 8.81 8.56
N GLN A 87 9.27 9.85 8.72
CA GLN A 87 9.69 10.66 7.59
C GLN A 87 10.45 9.80 6.58
N ILE A 88 10.14 9.97 5.31
CA ILE A 88 10.81 9.28 4.20
C ILE A 88 11.49 10.35 3.37
N LYS A 89 12.79 10.21 3.18
CA LYS A 89 13.57 11.19 2.42
C LYS A 89 13.46 10.93 0.93
N LYS A 90 13.63 11.99 0.15
CA LYS A 90 13.68 11.87 -1.31
C LYS A 90 14.65 10.76 -1.71
N GLY A 91 14.22 9.88 -2.60
CA GLY A 91 15.04 8.79 -3.10
C GLY A 91 14.96 7.50 -2.28
N GLU A 92 14.38 7.54 -1.10
CA GLU A 92 14.22 6.32 -0.30
C GLU A 92 13.06 5.48 -0.83
N GLU A 93 13.22 4.18 -0.74
CA GLU A 93 12.16 3.26 -1.14
C GLU A 93 11.12 3.16 -0.02
N LEU A 94 9.84 3.20 -0.40
CA LEU A 94 8.74 2.95 0.51
C LEU A 94 8.58 1.45 0.69
N THR A 95 8.46 1.01 1.93
CA THR A 95 8.35 -0.41 2.24
C THR A 95 7.23 -0.65 3.25
N LEU A 96 6.70 -1.85 3.19
CA LEU A 96 5.61 -2.29 4.05
C LEU A 96 5.98 -3.66 4.58
N LYS A 97 5.64 -3.95 5.83
CA LYS A 97 5.81 -5.30 6.31
C LYS A 97 4.65 -6.13 5.80
N TYR A 98 4.95 -7.09 4.93
CA TYR A 98 3.94 -8.02 4.48
C TYR A 98 3.61 -8.94 5.62
N THR A 99 2.35 -9.03 5.93
CA THR A 99 1.87 -10.00 6.88
C THR A 99 1.03 -10.99 6.11
N LEU A 100 1.37 -12.25 6.22
CA LEU A 100 0.49 -13.28 5.70
C LEU A 100 -0.83 -13.16 6.43
N TYR A 101 -1.90 -13.44 5.75
CA TYR A 101 -3.19 -13.40 6.39
C TYR A 101 -3.19 -14.34 7.58
N ASP A 102 -3.49 -13.81 8.75
CA ASP A 102 -3.61 -14.58 9.98
C ASP A 102 -4.91 -14.17 10.64
N PRO A 103 -5.90 -15.07 10.67
CA PRO A 103 -7.20 -14.74 11.27
C PRO A 103 -7.10 -14.34 12.73
N ARG A 104 -6.03 -14.71 13.40
CA ARG A 104 -5.82 -14.37 14.82
C ARG A 104 -5.17 -13.00 14.98
N GLY A 105 -4.78 -12.37 13.89
CA GLY A 105 -4.13 -11.09 13.95
C GLY A 105 -2.66 -11.15 14.33
N ASN A 106 -2.07 -12.32 14.34
CA ASN A 106 -0.65 -12.47 14.64
C ASN A 106 0.15 -12.20 13.39
N ASN A 107 0.97 -11.19 13.49
CA ASN A 107 1.85 -10.82 12.39
C ASN A 107 3.25 -10.80 12.92
N ASP A 108 4.13 -11.40 12.23
CA ASP A 108 5.53 -11.33 12.63
C ASP A 108 6.29 -10.21 11.97
#